data_4f9aa8ba57d72852189e7d5e2d00fcf8
#
_entry.id   4f9aa8ba57d72852189e7d5e2d00fcf8
#
_cell.length_a   1.000
_cell.length_b   1.000
_cell.length_c   1.000
_cell.angle_alpha   90.00
_cell.angle_beta   90.00
_cell.angle_gamma   90.00
#
_symmetry.space_group_name_H-M   'P 1'
#
loop_
_entity.id
_entity.type
_entity.pdbx_description
1 polymer ?
#
loop_
_entity_poly.entity_id
_entity_poly.type
_entity_poly.pdbx_seq_one_letter_code
_entity_poly.pdbx_strand_id
1 'polypeptide(L)'
;LQPSEFAKFATALAVAKYVSDLQTNIKNVKDQFQAALIVAVPAILILLQNDAGSTLVFAGLIFVFYREGIPQKYIFMGAILITIAVATLKFSALFVTSIIAICLVIYQLFFKRKKKKVRGSLLILGLCAVLSFTTEWSFDTVLQKHQRDRIELWLRLEKDPDKLRVMRRNISYNLNQSEKAIRSGGLTGKGFKEGTRTKGKFVPEQHTDYIFSTVAEEWGFLGSSTVVILFVVLIGRILFLSERHKSQFSRAYGYGVASIIFVHFLINIGMVMGLIPTIGIPLPFLSYGGSGLLAFTILIFIFLKLDANRLNVW
;
A
#
# COMPACT_ATOMS: atom_id res chain seq x y z
N LEU A 1 8.04 10.68 19.30
CA LEU A 1 8.65 9.86 18.26
C LEU A 1 7.80 8.61 18.04
N GLN A 2 7.52 8.28 16.79
CA GLN A 2 6.75 7.09 16.41
C GLN A 2 7.72 5.99 15.92
N PRO A 3 7.89 4.89 16.64
CA PRO A 3 8.86 3.85 16.29
C PRO A 3 8.63 3.23 14.91
N SER A 4 7.36 3.10 14.47
CA SER A 4 7.00 2.54 13.17
C SER A 4 7.60 3.33 11.99
N GLU A 5 7.76 4.65 12.13
CA GLU A 5 8.39 5.48 11.10
C GLU A 5 9.87 5.14 10.92
N PHE A 6 10.58 4.92 12.03
CA PHE A 6 11.99 4.54 12.01
C PHE A 6 12.20 3.09 11.56
N ALA A 7 11.28 2.20 11.89
CA ALA A 7 11.35 0.81 11.46
C ALA A 7 11.37 0.65 9.94
N LYS A 8 10.73 1.55 9.19
CA LYS A 8 10.69 1.49 7.72
C LYS A 8 12.06 1.59 7.08
N PHE A 9 12.85 2.62 7.42
CA PHE A 9 14.20 2.76 6.83
C PHE A 9 15.16 1.71 7.37
N ALA A 10 15.04 1.33 8.65
CA ALA A 10 15.85 0.27 9.22
C ALA A 10 15.61 -1.08 8.52
N THR A 11 14.36 -1.41 8.25
CA THR A 11 14.00 -2.63 7.50
C THR A 11 14.52 -2.56 6.06
N ALA A 12 14.41 -1.40 5.39
CA ALA A 12 14.96 -1.23 4.06
C ALA A 12 16.48 -1.47 4.01
N LEU A 13 17.23 -0.98 5.03
CA LEU A 13 18.65 -1.25 5.18
C LEU A 13 18.93 -2.74 5.44
N ALA A 14 18.17 -3.37 6.33
CA ALA A 14 18.32 -4.79 6.64
C ALA A 14 18.05 -5.67 5.42
N VAL A 15 16.99 -5.39 4.65
CA VAL A 15 16.68 -6.08 3.40
C VAL A 15 17.81 -5.87 2.38
N ALA A 16 18.27 -4.63 2.20
CA ALA A 16 19.36 -4.33 1.26
C ALA A 16 20.63 -5.06 1.64
N LYS A 17 20.99 -5.09 2.93
CA LYS A 17 22.16 -5.83 3.43
C LYS A 17 22.01 -7.32 3.19
N TYR A 18 20.85 -7.90 3.53
CA TYR A 18 20.62 -9.34 3.38
C TYR A 18 20.71 -9.77 1.91
N VAL A 19 20.06 -9.04 1.00
CA VAL A 19 20.03 -9.39 -0.44
C VAL A 19 21.40 -9.19 -1.09
N SER A 20 22.24 -8.26 -0.57
CA SER A 20 23.58 -7.98 -1.09
C SER A 20 24.66 -8.93 -0.56
N ASP A 21 24.33 -9.84 0.35
CA ASP A 21 25.29 -10.79 0.89
C ASP A 21 25.64 -11.84 -0.18
N LEU A 22 26.96 -12.13 -0.33
CA LEU A 22 27.45 -13.10 -1.32
C LEU A 22 26.92 -14.52 -1.12
N GLN A 23 26.51 -14.86 0.11
CA GLN A 23 25.94 -16.18 0.43
C GLN A 23 24.45 -16.28 0.14
N THR A 24 23.78 -15.12 -0.08
CA THR A 24 22.34 -15.07 -0.29
C THR A 24 22.00 -15.23 -1.78
N ASN A 25 21.17 -16.23 -2.07
CA ASN A 25 20.58 -16.38 -3.40
C ASN A 25 19.06 -16.32 -3.31
N ILE A 26 18.51 -15.13 -3.57
CA ILE A 26 17.06 -14.85 -3.47
C ILE A 26 16.17 -15.76 -4.35
N LYS A 27 16.76 -16.55 -5.24
CA LYS A 27 16.03 -17.58 -6.00
C LYS A 27 15.76 -18.84 -5.18
N ASN A 28 16.51 -19.07 -4.10
CA ASN A 28 16.31 -20.21 -3.21
C ASN A 28 15.15 -19.93 -2.25
N VAL A 29 14.30 -20.92 -2.00
CA VAL A 29 13.15 -20.81 -1.10
C VAL A 29 13.58 -20.48 0.35
N LYS A 30 14.72 -21.01 0.82
CA LYS A 30 15.26 -20.72 2.15
C LYS A 30 15.56 -19.23 2.31
N ASP A 31 16.26 -18.64 1.32
CA ASP A 31 16.66 -17.24 1.36
C ASP A 31 15.44 -16.31 1.18
N GLN A 32 14.45 -16.72 0.37
CA GLN A 32 13.17 -16.01 0.27
C GLN A 32 12.43 -15.99 1.61
N PHE A 33 12.42 -17.09 2.33
CA PHE A 33 11.76 -17.16 3.64
C PHE A 33 12.46 -16.26 4.66
N GLN A 34 13.79 -16.26 4.70
CA GLN A 34 14.56 -15.40 5.58
C GLN A 34 14.36 -13.92 5.23
N ALA A 35 14.37 -13.57 3.95
CA ALA A 35 14.07 -12.22 3.47
C ALA A 35 12.65 -11.78 3.86
N ALA A 36 11.68 -12.66 3.72
CA ALA A 36 10.31 -12.42 4.15
C ALA A 36 10.20 -12.21 5.67
N LEU A 37 10.95 -12.94 6.49
CA LEU A 37 10.99 -12.75 7.94
C LEU A 37 11.55 -11.38 8.34
N ILE A 38 12.59 -10.87 7.66
CA ILE A 38 13.15 -9.54 7.93
C ILE A 38 12.08 -8.47 7.77
N VAL A 39 11.18 -8.62 6.79
CA VAL A 39 10.08 -7.69 6.56
C VAL A 39 8.89 -7.97 7.48
N ALA A 40 8.54 -9.24 7.67
CA ALA A 40 7.35 -9.64 8.42
C ALA A 40 7.45 -9.35 9.92
N VAL A 41 8.62 -9.53 10.53
CA VAL A 41 8.79 -9.30 11.97
C VAL A 41 8.43 -7.87 12.38
N PRO A 42 9.03 -6.79 11.80
CA PRO A 42 8.62 -5.43 12.14
C PRO A 42 7.17 -5.14 11.72
N ALA A 43 6.71 -5.66 10.58
CA ALA A 43 5.34 -5.47 10.11
C ALA A 43 4.32 -6.06 11.10
N ILE A 44 4.54 -7.27 11.62
CA ILE A 44 3.67 -7.91 12.61
C ILE A 44 3.69 -7.14 13.94
N LEU A 45 4.86 -6.71 14.41
CA LEU A 45 4.96 -5.92 15.64
C LEU A 45 4.18 -4.60 15.56
N ILE A 46 4.21 -3.94 14.40
CA ILE A 46 3.46 -2.71 14.15
C ILE A 46 1.95 -3.01 14.03
N LEU A 47 1.59 -4.13 13.40
CA LEU A 47 0.20 -4.57 13.33
C LEU A 47 -0.40 -4.83 14.72
N LEU A 48 0.37 -5.41 15.62
CA LEU A 48 -0.04 -5.63 17.03
C LEU A 48 -0.25 -4.31 17.78
N GLN A 49 0.33 -3.20 17.31
CA GLN A 49 0.07 -1.85 17.83
C GLN A 49 -1.17 -1.20 17.22
N ASN A 50 -1.99 -1.95 16.47
CA ASN A 50 -3.15 -1.48 15.73
C ASN A 50 -2.84 -0.43 14.61
N ASP A 51 -1.60 -0.35 14.17
CA ASP A 51 -1.18 0.52 13.06
C ASP A 51 -1.13 -0.28 11.74
N ALA A 52 -2.31 -0.60 11.20
CA ALA A 52 -2.44 -1.30 9.93
C ALA A 52 -1.88 -0.47 8.75
N GLY A 53 -1.93 0.85 8.87
CA GLY A 53 -1.41 1.76 7.85
C GLY A 53 0.09 1.62 7.65
N SER A 54 0.86 1.83 8.70
CA SER A 54 2.31 1.65 8.65
C SER A 54 2.70 0.23 8.26
N THR A 55 1.95 -0.78 8.71
CA THR A 55 2.19 -2.19 8.33
C THR A 55 2.09 -2.41 6.82
N LEU A 56 1.11 -1.80 6.15
CA LEU A 56 0.90 -1.97 4.71
C LEU A 56 2.08 -1.44 3.88
N VAL A 57 2.82 -0.45 4.40
CA VAL A 57 3.99 0.10 3.71
C VAL A 57 5.09 -0.95 3.51
N PHE A 58 5.24 -1.87 4.47
CA PHE A 58 6.25 -2.93 4.37
C PHE A 58 5.99 -3.89 3.20
N ALA A 59 4.74 -4.05 2.77
CA ALA A 59 4.41 -4.85 1.60
C ALA A 59 5.06 -4.28 0.31
N GLY A 60 5.32 -2.97 0.27
CA GLY A 60 6.03 -2.35 -0.85
C GLY A 60 7.46 -2.87 -1.05
N LEU A 61 8.11 -3.40 -0.01
CA LEU A 61 9.45 -3.97 -0.13
C LEU A 61 9.52 -5.21 -1.06
N ILE A 62 8.37 -5.77 -1.46
CA ILE A 62 8.31 -6.82 -2.48
C ILE A 62 8.95 -6.37 -3.81
N PHE A 63 8.90 -5.06 -4.13
CA PHE A 63 9.54 -4.53 -5.34
C PHE A 63 11.06 -4.63 -5.29
N VAL A 64 11.69 -4.55 -4.10
CA VAL A 64 13.12 -4.80 -3.91
C VAL A 64 13.44 -6.24 -4.28
N PHE A 65 12.70 -7.18 -3.72
CA PHE A 65 12.92 -8.60 -3.98
C PHE A 65 12.67 -8.96 -5.45
N TYR A 66 11.64 -8.37 -6.06
CA TYR A 66 11.37 -8.54 -7.49
C TYR A 66 12.55 -8.08 -8.34
N ARG A 67 13.10 -6.90 -8.03
CA ARG A 67 14.27 -6.39 -8.76
C ARG A 67 15.50 -7.27 -8.60
N GLU A 68 15.68 -7.86 -7.44
CA GLU A 68 16.83 -8.71 -7.12
C GLU A 68 16.65 -10.19 -7.55
N GLY A 69 15.55 -10.52 -8.21
CA GLY A 69 15.39 -11.79 -8.93
C GLY A 69 14.32 -12.74 -8.43
N ILE A 70 13.43 -12.29 -7.55
CA ILE A 70 12.22 -13.08 -7.26
C ILE A 70 11.33 -13.16 -8.51
N PRO A 71 10.83 -14.36 -8.87
CA PRO A 71 9.99 -14.54 -10.04
C PRO A 71 8.71 -13.68 -10.01
N GLN A 72 8.36 -13.10 -11.15
CA GLN A 72 7.15 -12.28 -11.33
C GLN A 72 5.86 -12.96 -10.86
N LYS A 73 5.81 -14.29 -10.90
CA LYS A 73 4.65 -15.07 -10.43
C LYS A 73 4.19 -14.71 -9.02
N TYR A 74 5.10 -14.32 -8.12
CA TYR A 74 4.72 -13.95 -6.75
C TYR A 74 3.96 -12.61 -6.69
N ILE A 75 4.33 -11.64 -7.55
CA ILE A 75 3.60 -10.36 -7.65
C ILE A 75 2.20 -10.61 -8.20
N PHE A 76 2.10 -11.38 -9.30
CA PHE A 76 0.80 -11.74 -9.88
C PHE A 76 -0.05 -12.56 -8.90
N MET A 77 0.55 -13.48 -8.17
CA MET A 77 -0.13 -14.26 -7.14
C MET A 77 -0.64 -13.35 -6.01
N GLY A 78 0.17 -12.42 -5.53
CA GLY A 78 -0.26 -11.41 -4.55
C GLY A 78 -1.43 -10.56 -5.04
N ALA A 79 -1.38 -10.07 -6.28
CA ALA A 79 -2.47 -9.32 -6.90
C ALA A 79 -3.77 -10.15 -7.01
N ILE A 80 -3.66 -11.42 -7.39
CA ILE A 80 -4.81 -12.34 -7.46
C ILE A 80 -5.39 -12.58 -6.05
N LEU A 81 -4.54 -12.80 -5.04
CA LEU A 81 -4.99 -13.00 -3.65
C LEU A 81 -5.75 -11.77 -3.13
N ILE A 82 -5.24 -10.56 -3.36
CA ILE A 82 -5.93 -9.31 -3.00
C ILE A 82 -7.26 -9.20 -3.73
N THR A 83 -7.30 -9.50 -5.02
CA THR A 83 -8.52 -9.44 -5.83
C THR A 83 -9.57 -10.43 -5.31
N ILE A 84 -9.18 -11.67 -4.98
CA ILE A 84 -10.07 -12.67 -4.39
C ILE A 84 -10.59 -12.20 -3.03
N ALA A 85 -9.72 -11.66 -2.17
CA ALA A 85 -10.12 -11.16 -0.86
C ALA A 85 -11.15 -10.02 -0.97
N VAL A 86 -10.89 -9.02 -1.82
CA VAL A 86 -11.81 -7.90 -2.06
C VAL A 86 -13.13 -8.39 -2.68
N ALA A 87 -13.07 -9.32 -3.64
CA ALA A 87 -14.28 -9.91 -4.24
C ALA A 87 -15.09 -10.71 -3.20
N THR A 88 -14.42 -11.44 -2.32
CA THR A 88 -15.07 -12.20 -1.24
C THR A 88 -15.85 -11.27 -0.29
N LEU A 89 -15.24 -10.18 0.13
CA LEU A 89 -15.91 -9.20 0.99
C LEU A 89 -17.12 -8.56 0.30
N LYS A 90 -17.08 -8.43 -1.03
CA LYS A 90 -18.18 -7.82 -1.79
C LYS A 90 -19.33 -8.78 -2.12
N PHE A 91 -19.03 -10.04 -2.40
CA PHE A 91 -19.98 -11.01 -2.97
C PHE A 91 -20.20 -12.27 -2.12
N SER A 92 -19.57 -12.43 -0.98
CA SER A 92 -19.45 -13.59 -0.12
C SER A 92 -18.48 -14.70 -0.59
N ALA A 93 -17.99 -15.49 0.37
CA ALA A 93 -17.04 -16.57 0.09
C ALA A 93 -17.62 -17.67 -0.80
N LEU A 94 -18.89 -18.03 -0.58
CA LEU A 94 -19.58 -19.06 -1.38
C LEU A 94 -19.72 -18.64 -2.85
N PHE A 95 -20.08 -17.39 -3.11
CA PHE A 95 -20.25 -16.89 -4.48
C PHE A 95 -18.92 -16.87 -5.25
N VAL A 96 -17.86 -16.34 -4.62
CA VAL A 96 -16.54 -16.25 -5.26
C VAL A 96 -15.95 -17.64 -5.51
N THR A 97 -16.04 -18.54 -4.55
CA THR A 97 -15.57 -19.93 -4.73
C THR A 97 -16.35 -20.68 -5.81
N SER A 98 -17.66 -20.44 -5.92
CA SER A 98 -18.49 -21.02 -6.97
C SER A 98 -18.08 -20.52 -8.37
N ILE A 99 -17.81 -19.23 -8.53
CA ILE A 99 -17.31 -18.68 -9.81
C ILE A 99 -15.97 -19.30 -10.17
N ILE A 100 -15.03 -19.37 -9.21
CA ILE A 100 -13.71 -19.98 -9.45
C ILE A 100 -13.87 -21.46 -9.85
N ALA A 101 -14.76 -22.21 -9.18
CA ALA A 101 -15.04 -23.60 -9.53
C ALA A 101 -15.57 -23.74 -10.96
N ILE A 102 -16.53 -22.90 -11.36
CA ILE A 102 -17.09 -22.89 -12.72
C ILE A 102 -16.00 -22.57 -13.73
N CYS A 103 -15.17 -21.54 -13.51
CA CYS A 103 -14.05 -21.20 -14.38
C CYS A 103 -13.05 -22.36 -14.53
N LEU A 104 -12.73 -23.08 -13.44
CA LEU A 104 -11.83 -24.23 -13.48
C LEU A 104 -12.46 -25.42 -14.22
N VAL A 105 -13.76 -25.65 -14.06
CA VAL A 105 -14.51 -26.68 -14.83
C VAL A 105 -14.49 -26.36 -16.32
N ILE A 106 -14.83 -25.13 -16.70
CA ILE A 106 -14.76 -24.66 -18.09
C ILE A 106 -13.36 -24.84 -18.66
N TYR A 107 -12.33 -24.40 -17.92
CA TYR A 107 -10.95 -24.59 -18.32
C TYR A 107 -10.60 -26.06 -18.55
N GLN A 108 -11.06 -26.95 -17.69
CA GLN A 108 -10.84 -28.39 -17.87
C GLN A 108 -11.56 -28.98 -19.07
N LEU A 109 -12.78 -28.53 -19.35
CA LEU A 109 -13.56 -28.97 -20.51
C LEU A 109 -12.92 -28.57 -21.84
N PHE A 110 -12.48 -27.32 -21.94
CA PHE A 110 -11.93 -26.78 -23.19
C PHE A 110 -10.45 -27.10 -23.42
N PHE A 111 -9.65 -27.18 -22.37
CA PHE A 111 -8.18 -27.32 -22.47
C PHE A 111 -7.64 -28.67 -22.00
N LYS A 112 -8.48 -29.69 -21.92
CA LYS A 112 -8.12 -31.04 -21.43
C LYS A 112 -7.12 -31.80 -22.26
N ARG A 113 -6.16 -32.42 -21.59
CA ARG A 113 -5.60 -33.69 -22.09
C ARG A 113 -4.98 -34.63 -21.03
N LYS A 114 -4.87 -34.33 -19.73
CA LYS A 114 -4.21 -35.26 -18.77
C LYS A 114 -4.83 -35.23 -17.36
N LYS A 115 -5.03 -36.37 -16.72
CA LYS A 115 -5.54 -36.57 -15.33
C LYS A 115 -4.75 -35.79 -14.26
N LYS A 116 -3.45 -35.50 -14.44
CA LYS A 116 -2.64 -34.67 -13.54
C LYS A 116 -3.12 -33.23 -13.40
N LYS A 117 -3.79 -32.66 -14.40
CA LYS A 117 -4.32 -31.30 -14.36
C LYS A 117 -5.55 -31.15 -13.45
N VAL A 118 -6.32 -32.24 -13.26
CA VAL A 118 -7.49 -32.20 -12.36
C VAL A 118 -7.07 -32.01 -10.90
N ARG A 119 -6.03 -32.70 -10.44
CA ARG A 119 -5.49 -32.54 -9.08
C ARG A 119 -5.00 -31.12 -8.83
N GLY A 120 -4.31 -30.50 -9.81
CA GLY A 120 -3.88 -29.12 -9.71
C GLY A 120 -5.04 -28.13 -9.61
N SER A 121 -6.09 -28.31 -10.40
CA SER A 121 -7.29 -27.46 -10.32
C SER A 121 -8.02 -27.61 -8.99
N LEU A 122 -8.11 -28.81 -8.43
CA LEU A 122 -8.70 -29.05 -7.12
C LEU A 122 -7.86 -28.38 -5.99
N LEU A 123 -6.54 -28.43 -6.08
CA LEU A 123 -5.66 -27.74 -5.14
C LEU A 123 -5.86 -26.21 -5.21
N ILE A 124 -5.91 -25.65 -6.41
CA ILE A 124 -6.16 -24.21 -6.60
C ILE A 124 -7.53 -23.84 -6.03
N LEU A 125 -8.56 -24.61 -6.32
CA LEU A 125 -9.91 -24.38 -5.77
C LEU A 125 -9.90 -24.42 -4.24
N GLY A 126 -9.25 -25.44 -3.65
CA GLY A 126 -9.13 -25.56 -2.19
C GLY A 126 -8.42 -24.38 -1.56
N LEU A 127 -7.30 -23.93 -2.13
CA LEU A 127 -6.57 -22.76 -1.65
C LEU A 127 -7.40 -21.47 -1.77
N CYS A 128 -8.10 -21.28 -2.89
CA CYS A 128 -8.99 -20.12 -3.06
C CYS A 128 -10.18 -20.17 -2.09
N ALA A 129 -10.76 -21.35 -1.86
CA ALA A 129 -11.82 -21.52 -0.88
C ALA A 129 -11.34 -21.20 0.53
N VAL A 130 -10.21 -21.77 0.96
CA VAL A 130 -9.61 -21.47 2.27
C VAL A 130 -9.37 -19.96 2.41
N LEU A 131 -8.79 -19.32 1.39
CA LEU A 131 -8.57 -17.88 1.40
C LEU A 131 -9.88 -17.11 1.56
N SER A 132 -10.90 -17.44 0.77
CA SER A 132 -12.20 -16.74 0.81
C SER A 132 -12.88 -16.90 2.18
N PHE A 133 -12.99 -18.10 2.69
CA PHE A 133 -13.59 -18.34 4.01
C PHE A 133 -12.79 -17.71 5.15
N THR A 134 -11.46 -17.76 5.10
CA THR A 134 -10.60 -17.10 6.10
C THR A 134 -10.75 -15.58 6.03
N THR A 135 -10.88 -15.00 4.82
CA THR A 135 -11.10 -13.56 4.65
C THR A 135 -12.43 -13.12 5.27
N GLU A 136 -13.53 -13.84 4.99
CA GLU A 136 -14.86 -13.57 5.55
C GLU A 136 -14.85 -13.73 7.08
N TRP A 137 -14.30 -14.83 7.58
CA TRP A 137 -14.17 -15.06 9.02
C TRP A 137 -13.31 -13.98 9.70
N SER A 138 -12.17 -13.59 9.12
CA SER A 138 -11.30 -12.56 9.68
C SER A 138 -11.98 -11.20 9.67
N PHE A 139 -12.76 -10.89 8.65
CA PHE A 139 -13.53 -9.66 8.56
C PHE A 139 -14.54 -9.57 9.70
N ASP A 140 -15.23 -10.67 10.02
CA ASP A 140 -16.28 -10.69 11.02
C ASP A 140 -15.77 -10.80 12.47
N THR A 141 -14.63 -11.47 12.69
CA THR A 141 -14.16 -11.80 14.04
C THR A 141 -12.90 -11.08 14.48
N VAL A 142 -11.95 -10.82 13.55
CA VAL A 142 -10.64 -10.28 13.88
C VAL A 142 -10.59 -8.77 13.74
N LEU A 143 -11.25 -8.21 12.72
CA LEU A 143 -11.24 -6.78 12.48
C LEU A 143 -12.04 -6.01 13.55
N GLN A 144 -11.46 -4.93 14.04
CA GLN A 144 -12.15 -4.02 14.94
C GLN A 144 -13.30 -3.32 14.22
N LYS A 145 -14.36 -2.95 14.94
CA LYS A 145 -15.57 -2.35 14.38
C LYS A 145 -15.26 -1.17 13.44
N HIS A 146 -14.38 -0.26 13.87
CA HIS A 146 -14.03 0.92 13.05
C HIS A 146 -13.29 0.58 11.75
N GLN A 147 -12.52 -0.53 11.72
CA GLN A 147 -11.84 -1.00 10.50
C GLN A 147 -12.84 -1.65 9.54
N ARG A 148 -13.77 -2.44 10.09
CA ARG A 148 -14.85 -3.07 9.34
C ARG A 148 -15.73 -2.01 8.69
N ASP A 149 -16.20 -1.06 9.46
CA ASP A 149 -17.07 0.02 8.99
C ASP A 149 -16.43 0.82 7.82
N ARG A 150 -15.11 1.03 7.85
CA ARG A 150 -14.38 1.70 6.74
C ARG A 150 -14.39 0.86 5.45
N ILE A 151 -14.23 -0.46 5.57
CA ILE A 151 -14.25 -1.37 4.43
C ILE A 151 -15.68 -1.50 3.88
N GLU A 152 -16.69 -1.63 4.77
CA GLU A 152 -18.10 -1.69 4.39
C GLU A 152 -18.54 -0.46 3.59
N LEU A 153 -18.14 0.73 4.05
CA LEU A 153 -18.42 1.97 3.34
C LEU A 153 -17.71 2.06 1.99
N TRP A 154 -16.44 1.64 1.92
CA TRP A 154 -15.67 1.66 0.69
C TRP A 154 -16.23 0.70 -0.35
N LEU A 155 -16.59 -0.53 0.04
CA LEU A 155 -17.18 -1.53 -0.84
C LEU A 155 -18.69 -1.31 -1.08
N ARG A 156 -19.32 -0.35 -0.36
CA ARG A 156 -20.76 -0.05 -0.41
C ARG A 156 -21.60 -1.30 -0.08
N LEU A 157 -21.25 -1.98 1.01
CA LEU A 157 -21.93 -3.20 1.44
C LEU A 157 -23.23 -2.91 2.16
N GLU A 158 -23.27 -1.83 2.97
CA GLU A 158 -24.47 -1.44 3.71
C GLU A 158 -25.52 -0.85 2.75
N LYS A 159 -26.73 -1.38 2.83
CA LYS A 159 -27.87 -0.97 2.01
C LYS A 159 -28.94 -0.19 2.77
N ASP A 160 -28.91 -0.26 4.10
CA ASP A 160 -29.86 0.47 4.95
C ASP A 160 -29.55 1.98 4.91
N PRO A 161 -30.50 2.83 4.43
CA PRO A 161 -30.26 4.27 4.30
C PRO A 161 -29.94 4.96 5.62
N ASP A 162 -30.56 4.51 6.72
CA ASP A 162 -30.37 5.15 8.02
C ASP A 162 -29.02 4.79 8.64
N LYS A 163 -28.60 3.52 8.55
CA LYS A 163 -27.25 3.11 8.92
C LYS A 163 -26.21 3.80 8.07
N LEU A 164 -26.39 3.88 6.75
CA LEU A 164 -25.51 4.61 5.85
C LEU A 164 -25.35 6.08 6.23
N ARG A 165 -26.44 6.74 6.65
CA ARG A 165 -26.38 8.14 7.12
C ARG A 165 -25.54 8.27 8.38
N VAL A 166 -25.72 7.37 9.35
CA VAL A 166 -24.95 7.35 10.59
C VAL A 166 -23.47 7.04 10.32
N MET A 167 -23.18 6.02 9.53
CA MET A 167 -21.81 5.65 9.15
C MET A 167 -21.11 6.77 8.37
N ARG A 168 -21.81 7.41 7.43
CA ARG A 168 -21.29 8.57 6.69
C ARG A 168 -21.05 9.80 7.57
N ARG A 169 -21.82 10.02 8.60
CA ARG A 169 -21.61 11.11 9.56
C ARG A 169 -20.41 10.89 10.47
N ASN A 170 -20.17 9.64 10.90
CA ASN A 170 -19.18 9.34 11.93
C ASN A 170 -17.84 8.89 11.33
N ILE A 171 -17.87 7.99 10.35
CA ILE A 171 -16.67 7.31 9.85
C ILE A 171 -16.18 7.89 8.52
N SER A 172 -17.11 8.18 7.60
CA SER A 172 -16.78 8.83 6.33
C SER A 172 -16.82 10.34 6.38
N TYR A 173 -17.00 10.95 7.55
CA TYR A 173 -17.04 12.41 7.65
C TYR A 173 -15.81 13.03 7.02
N ASN A 174 -14.62 12.55 7.40
CA ASN A 174 -13.34 13.04 6.88
C ASN A 174 -13.25 12.85 5.36
N LEU A 175 -13.61 11.66 4.85
CA LEU A 175 -13.60 11.38 3.42
C LEU A 175 -14.59 12.27 2.66
N ASN A 176 -15.82 12.38 3.14
CA ASN A 176 -16.84 13.23 2.50
C ASN A 176 -16.44 14.70 2.48
N GLN A 177 -15.82 15.19 3.55
CA GLN A 177 -15.34 16.58 3.60
C GLN A 177 -14.12 16.77 2.70
N SER A 178 -13.22 15.77 2.65
CA SER A 178 -12.07 15.73 1.73
C SER A 178 -12.52 15.78 0.26
N GLU A 179 -13.45 14.91 -0.15
CA GLU A 179 -13.98 14.93 -1.51
C GLU A 179 -14.64 16.26 -1.87
N LYS A 180 -15.39 16.85 -0.92
CA LYS A 180 -16.00 18.16 -1.12
C LYS A 180 -14.97 19.29 -1.20
N ALA A 181 -13.87 19.20 -0.43
CA ALA A 181 -12.77 20.15 -0.50
C ALA A 181 -12.10 20.07 -1.90
N ILE A 182 -11.74 18.87 -2.35
CA ILE A 182 -11.15 18.65 -3.68
C ILE A 182 -12.05 19.22 -4.78
N ARG A 183 -13.34 18.86 -4.76
CA ARG A 183 -14.29 19.37 -5.78
C ARG A 183 -14.45 20.88 -5.75
N SER A 184 -14.33 21.51 -4.59
CA SER A 184 -14.50 22.95 -4.44
C SER A 184 -13.29 23.76 -4.93
N GLY A 185 -12.13 23.14 -5.08
CA GLY A 185 -10.90 23.77 -5.58
C GLY A 185 -10.92 24.10 -7.08
N GLY A 186 -11.70 23.38 -7.90
CA GLY A 186 -11.77 23.61 -9.34
C GLY A 186 -10.40 23.46 -10.03
N LEU A 187 -10.15 24.26 -11.07
CA LEU A 187 -8.89 24.22 -11.83
C LEU A 187 -7.73 24.93 -11.13
N THR A 188 -7.95 26.12 -10.62
CA THR A 188 -6.91 27.02 -10.09
C THR A 188 -6.86 27.10 -8.57
N GLY A 189 -7.86 26.50 -7.88
CA GLY A 189 -7.98 26.59 -6.44
C GLY A 189 -8.66 27.89 -5.96
N LYS A 190 -8.86 27.98 -4.64
CA LYS A 190 -9.44 29.16 -3.98
C LYS A 190 -8.41 30.19 -3.52
N GLY A 191 -7.14 29.83 -3.56
CA GLY A 191 -6.03 30.63 -3.02
C GLY A 191 -5.46 30.07 -1.71
N PHE A 192 -4.19 30.39 -1.45
CA PHE A 192 -3.46 29.94 -0.27
C PHE A 192 -4.15 30.43 1.03
N LYS A 193 -4.50 29.49 1.91
CA LYS A 193 -5.28 29.72 3.15
C LYS A 193 -6.68 30.30 2.95
N GLU A 194 -7.21 30.26 1.72
CA GLU A 194 -8.56 30.77 1.38
C GLU A 194 -9.58 29.62 1.18
N GLY A 195 -9.15 28.38 1.40
CA GLY A 195 -10.01 27.20 1.34
C GLY A 195 -11.12 27.29 2.41
N THR A 196 -12.37 27.30 1.99
CA THR A 196 -13.51 27.45 2.90
C THR A 196 -13.66 26.28 3.85
N ARG A 197 -13.33 25.04 3.40
CA ARG A 197 -13.41 23.82 4.22
C ARG A 197 -12.18 23.63 5.07
N THR A 198 -11.01 23.91 4.52
CA THR A 198 -9.73 23.84 5.23
C THR A 198 -9.64 24.93 6.31
N LYS A 199 -10.01 26.18 5.99
CA LYS A 199 -10.06 27.28 6.96
C LYS A 199 -11.11 27.05 8.06
N GLY A 200 -12.27 26.48 7.70
CA GLY A 200 -13.33 26.12 8.63
C GLY A 200 -13.04 24.85 9.46
N LYS A 201 -11.89 24.19 9.29
CA LYS A 201 -11.50 22.94 9.96
C LYS A 201 -12.54 21.82 9.83
N PHE A 202 -13.23 21.77 8.69
CA PHE A 202 -14.25 20.74 8.43
C PHE A 202 -13.65 19.36 8.19
N VAL A 203 -12.35 19.27 7.86
CA VAL A 203 -11.60 18.01 7.75
C VAL A 203 -10.71 17.90 8.99
N PRO A 204 -11.04 17.05 10.00
CA PRO A 204 -10.30 16.98 11.25
C PRO A 204 -8.80 16.72 11.08
N GLU A 205 -8.42 15.73 10.27
CA GLU A 205 -7.02 15.32 10.03
C GLU A 205 -6.43 15.96 8.76
N GLN A 206 -6.80 17.22 8.46
CA GLN A 206 -6.40 17.91 7.23
C GLN A 206 -4.89 18.17 7.13
N HIS A 207 -4.17 18.25 8.26
CA HIS A 207 -2.74 18.52 8.28
C HIS A 207 -1.88 17.26 8.23
N THR A 208 -2.48 16.11 8.54
CA THR A 208 -1.80 14.81 8.58
C THR A 208 -2.22 13.94 7.38
N ASP A 209 -3.24 13.14 7.54
CA ASP A 209 -3.62 12.12 6.57
C ASP A 209 -4.34 12.68 5.34
N TYR A 210 -5.04 13.82 5.49
CA TYR A 210 -5.83 14.45 4.42
C TYR A 210 -5.19 15.72 3.84
N ILE A 211 -3.86 15.89 4.00
CA ILE A 211 -3.17 17.10 3.52
C ILE A 211 -3.38 17.34 2.01
N PHE A 212 -3.47 16.27 1.21
CA PHE A 212 -3.72 16.40 -0.22
C PHE A 212 -5.05 17.06 -0.55
N SER A 213 -6.09 16.93 0.30
CA SER A 213 -7.35 17.63 0.12
C SER A 213 -7.22 19.15 0.33
N THR A 214 -6.33 19.56 1.25
CA THR A 214 -6.00 20.98 1.46
C THR A 214 -5.31 21.55 0.23
N VAL A 215 -4.30 20.84 -0.31
CA VAL A 215 -3.64 21.24 -1.56
C VAL A 215 -4.66 21.37 -2.68
N ALA A 216 -5.56 20.40 -2.81
CA ALA A 216 -6.57 20.43 -3.88
C ALA A 216 -7.60 21.55 -3.72
N GLU A 217 -7.99 21.92 -2.51
CA GLU A 217 -8.90 23.05 -2.28
C GLU A 217 -8.22 24.40 -2.55
N GLU A 218 -6.98 24.57 -2.07
CA GLU A 218 -6.28 25.87 -2.14
C GLU A 218 -5.66 26.13 -3.51
N TRP A 219 -5.10 25.08 -4.17
CA TRP A 219 -4.33 25.20 -5.41
C TRP A 219 -5.03 24.53 -6.61
N GLY A 220 -6.19 23.91 -6.39
CA GLY A 220 -7.00 23.30 -7.42
C GLY A 220 -6.35 22.09 -8.12
N PHE A 221 -6.85 21.79 -9.30
CA PHE A 221 -6.35 20.71 -10.13
C PHE A 221 -4.88 20.91 -10.53
N LEU A 222 -4.48 22.14 -10.84
CA LEU A 222 -3.10 22.44 -11.24
C LEU A 222 -2.12 22.18 -10.11
N GLY A 223 -2.41 22.63 -8.88
CA GLY A 223 -1.56 22.38 -7.73
C GLY A 223 -1.51 20.90 -7.36
N SER A 224 -2.65 20.22 -7.35
CA SER A 224 -2.72 18.78 -7.10
C SER A 224 -1.93 17.96 -8.11
N SER A 225 -2.07 18.30 -9.41
CA SER A 225 -1.32 17.64 -10.48
C SER A 225 0.18 17.89 -10.35
N THR A 226 0.58 19.09 -9.95
CA THR A 226 2.00 19.43 -9.71
C THR A 226 2.56 18.54 -8.59
N VAL A 227 1.85 18.36 -7.47
CA VAL A 227 2.29 17.47 -6.39
C VAL A 227 2.43 16.03 -6.88
N VAL A 228 1.46 15.52 -7.63
CA VAL A 228 1.52 14.16 -8.22
C VAL A 228 2.74 14.01 -9.13
N ILE A 229 2.96 14.97 -10.03
CA ILE A 229 4.12 14.97 -10.96
C ILE A 229 5.43 14.99 -10.17
N LEU A 230 5.55 15.83 -9.14
CA LEU A 230 6.76 15.90 -8.30
C LEU A 230 7.06 14.55 -7.61
N PHE A 231 6.05 13.85 -7.09
CA PHE A 231 6.25 12.51 -6.53
C PHE A 231 6.66 11.50 -7.58
N VAL A 232 6.05 11.50 -8.75
CA VAL A 232 6.41 10.62 -9.87
C VAL A 232 7.86 10.88 -10.31
N VAL A 233 8.26 12.15 -10.43
CA VAL A 233 9.62 12.54 -10.78
C VAL A 233 10.60 12.12 -9.68
N LEU A 234 10.27 12.34 -8.41
CA LEU A 234 11.12 11.94 -7.27
C LEU A 234 11.36 10.43 -7.27
N ILE A 235 10.28 9.64 -7.34
CA ILE A 235 10.35 8.16 -7.35
C ILE A 235 11.13 7.69 -8.58
N GLY A 236 10.80 8.22 -9.74
CA GLY A 236 11.51 7.90 -10.99
C GLY A 236 13.00 8.25 -10.93
N ARG A 237 13.35 9.39 -10.30
CA ARG A 237 14.75 9.80 -10.12
C ARG A 237 15.49 8.86 -9.17
N ILE A 238 14.88 8.46 -8.06
CA ILE A 238 15.47 7.49 -7.13
C ILE A 238 15.71 6.15 -7.85
N LEU A 239 14.75 5.65 -8.60
CA LEU A 239 14.90 4.40 -9.36
C LEU A 239 16.00 4.51 -10.42
N PHE A 240 16.03 5.61 -11.17
CA PHE A 240 17.07 5.85 -12.18
C PHE A 240 18.48 5.89 -11.57
N LEU A 241 18.64 6.57 -10.44
CA LEU A 241 19.94 6.60 -9.73
C LEU A 241 20.29 5.23 -9.18
N SER A 242 19.30 4.49 -8.62
CA SER A 242 19.48 3.14 -8.09
C SER A 242 20.04 2.18 -9.13
N GLU A 243 19.59 2.22 -10.37
CA GLU A 243 20.09 1.38 -11.46
C GLU A 243 21.55 1.70 -11.85
N ARG A 244 22.06 2.88 -11.51
CA ARG A 244 23.43 3.28 -11.80
C ARG A 244 24.44 2.81 -10.75
N HIS A 245 23.97 2.27 -9.61
CA HIS A 245 24.84 1.76 -8.57
C HIS A 245 25.47 0.41 -8.98
N LYS A 246 26.80 0.31 -8.82
CA LYS A 246 27.54 -0.94 -8.97
C LYS A 246 27.28 -1.88 -7.79
N SER A 247 27.19 -1.32 -6.58
CA SER A 247 26.91 -2.06 -5.35
C SER A 247 25.45 -2.54 -5.32
N GLN A 248 25.26 -3.84 -5.12
CA GLN A 248 23.93 -4.43 -4.95
C GLN A 248 23.22 -3.87 -3.72
N PHE A 249 23.95 -3.63 -2.64
CA PHE A 249 23.44 -3.02 -1.42
C PHE A 249 22.80 -1.65 -1.71
N SER A 250 23.55 -0.76 -2.36
CA SER A 250 23.08 0.61 -2.65
C SER A 250 21.87 0.59 -3.60
N ARG A 251 21.89 -0.30 -4.60
CA ARG A 251 20.78 -0.50 -5.53
C ARG A 251 19.54 -0.99 -4.79
N ALA A 252 19.65 -2.07 -4.02
CA ALA A 252 18.53 -2.63 -3.27
C ALA A 252 17.96 -1.64 -2.27
N TYR A 253 18.81 -0.87 -1.57
CA TYR A 253 18.36 0.19 -0.68
C TYR A 253 17.57 1.27 -1.42
N GLY A 254 18.06 1.74 -2.56
CA GLY A 254 17.36 2.74 -3.38
C GLY A 254 15.99 2.28 -3.84
N TYR A 255 15.85 1.01 -4.24
CA TYR A 255 14.53 0.41 -4.51
C TYR A 255 13.66 0.36 -3.25
N GLY A 256 14.22 0.10 -2.08
CA GLY A 256 13.51 0.17 -0.80
C GLY A 256 12.96 1.57 -0.52
N VAL A 257 13.79 2.60 -0.70
CA VAL A 257 13.40 4.02 -0.57
C VAL A 257 12.26 4.37 -1.52
N ALA A 258 12.42 4.05 -2.81
CA ALA A 258 11.41 4.31 -3.83
C ALA A 258 10.09 3.60 -3.50
N SER A 259 10.14 2.34 -3.06
CA SER A 259 8.97 1.53 -2.70
C SER A 259 8.21 2.10 -1.50
N ILE A 260 8.92 2.51 -0.45
CA ILE A 260 8.31 3.10 0.75
C ILE A 260 7.58 4.41 0.36
N ILE A 261 8.25 5.31 -0.36
CA ILE A 261 7.66 6.58 -0.80
C ILE A 261 6.48 6.33 -1.74
N PHE A 262 6.60 5.37 -2.67
CA PHE A 262 5.53 5.02 -3.61
C PHE A 262 4.29 4.52 -2.89
N VAL A 263 4.42 3.62 -1.91
CA VAL A 263 3.26 3.08 -1.19
C VAL A 263 2.59 4.15 -0.35
N HIS A 264 3.35 5.01 0.34
CA HIS A 264 2.79 6.16 1.05
C HIS A 264 2.01 7.09 0.12
N PHE A 265 2.62 7.47 -1.01
CA PHE A 265 2.01 8.31 -2.03
C PHE A 265 0.72 7.70 -2.60
N LEU A 266 0.77 6.42 -3.02
CA LEU A 266 -0.36 5.72 -3.62
C LEU A 266 -1.54 5.60 -2.65
N ILE A 267 -1.25 5.20 -1.40
CA ILE A 267 -2.31 4.98 -0.42
C ILE A 267 -2.89 6.31 0.07
N ASN A 268 -2.05 7.32 0.36
CA ASN A 268 -2.55 8.61 0.83
C ASN A 268 -3.47 9.25 -0.21
N ILE A 269 -3.01 9.40 -1.45
CA ILE A 269 -3.84 10.00 -2.50
C ILE A 269 -5.06 9.13 -2.80
N GLY A 270 -4.88 7.82 -2.86
CA GLY A 270 -5.97 6.88 -3.11
C GLY A 270 -7.08 6.95 -2.05
N MET A 271 -6.72 7.05 -0.76
CA MET A 271 -7.72 7.16 0.31
C MET A 271 -8.40 8.53 0.35
N VAL A 272 -7.67 9.61 0.09
CA VAL A 272 -8.21 10.99 0.05
C VAL A 272 -9.21 11.15 -1.10
N MET A 273 -9.00 10.44 -2.21
CA MET A 273 -9.89 10.39 -3.37
C MET A 273 -10.99 9.31 -3.25
N GLY A 274 -11.02 8.52 -2.18
CA GLY A 274 -12.01 7.43 -1.99
C GLY A 274 -11.77 6.18 -2.85
N LEU A 275 -10.62 6.06 -3.51
CA LEU A 275 -10.26 4.88 -4.33
C LEU A 275 -9.82 3.69 -3.47
N ILE A 276 -9.30 3.96 -2.28
CA ILE A 276 -8.82 2.99 -1.29
C ILE A 276 -9.53 3.29 0.03
N PRO A 277 -9.81 2.30 0.89
CA PRO A 277 -10.39 2.56 2.21
C PRO A 277 -9.47 3.50 3.02
N THR A 278 -10.08 4.29 3.89
CA THR A 278 -9.35 5.24 4.74
C THR A 278 -8.51 4.49 5.77
N ILE A 279 -7.18 4.47 5.59
CA ILE A 279 -6.25 3.71 6.43
C ILE A 279 -5.51 4.62 7.41
N GLY A 280 -5.29 5.90 7.06
CA GLY A 280 -4.55 6.85 7.88
C GLY A 280 -3.04 6.70 7.68
N ILE A 281 -2.55 7.08 6.50
CA ILE A 281 -1.11 7.09 6.17
C ILE A 281 -0.72 8.50 5.72
N PRO A 282 0.31 9.12 6.32
CA PRO A 282 0.74 10.45 5.95
C PRO A 282 1.40 10.48 4.56
N LEU A 283 1.28 11.61 3.87
CA LEU A 283 1.98 11.87 2.62
C LEU A 283 3.41 12.36 2.93
N PRO A 284 4.46 11.67 2.47
CA PRO A 284 5.85 12.03 2.75
C PRO A 284 6.13 13.51 2.43
N PHE A 285 6.88 14.21 3.28
CA PHE A 285 7.31 15.60 3.14
C PHE A 285 6.21 16.67 3.15
N LEU A 286 4.95 16.32 2.97
CA LEU A 286 3.83 17.26 2.95
C LEU A 286 3.00 17.18 4.23
N SER A 287 2.75 15.98 4.75
CA SER A 287 1.98 15.80 5.97
C SER A 287 2.72 16.33 7.19
N TYR A 288 1.97 16.98 8.08
CA TYR A 288 2.49 17.40 9.38
C TYR A 288 2.83 16.18 10.25
N GLY A 289 4.06 16.17 10.79
CA GLY A 289 4.50 15.11 11.70
C GLY A 289 6.03 15.08 11.83
N GLY A 290 6.58 15.49 12.97
CA GLY A 290 8.02 15.56 13.18
C GLY A 290 8.73 14.19 13.05
N SER A 291 8.09 13.11 13.52
CA SER A 291 8.64 11.75 13.41
C SER A 291 8.71 11.28 11.96
N GLY A 292 7.64 11.53 11.19
CA GLY A 292 7.58 11.17 9.77
C GLY A 292 8.61 11.97 8.96
N LEU A 293 8.64 13.29 9.14
CA LEU A 293 9.60 14.14 8.44
C LEU A 293 11.05 13.71 8.71
N LEU A 294 11.39 13.46 9.98
CA LEU A 294 12.71 12.99 10.35
C LEU A 294 13.05 11.63 9.72
N ALA A 295 12.12 10.68 9.78
CA ALA A 295 12.32 9.33 9.23
C ALA A 295 12.49 9.36 7.70
N PHE A 296 11.66 10.12 6.96
CA PHE A 296 11.81 10.26 5.51
C PHE A 296 13.07 11.04 5.13
N THR A 297 13.47 12.01 5.94
CA THR A 297 14.73 12.72 5.74
C THR A 297 15.90 11.74 5.88
N ILE A 298 15.97 10.96 6.96
CA ILE A 298 17.02 9.95 7.16
C ILE A 298 17.01 8.95 5.99
N LEU A 299 15.84 8.44 5.61
CA LEU A 299 15.66 7.50 4.50
C LEU A 299 16.31 8.01 3.20
N ILE A 300 16.03 9.27 2.83
CA ILE A 300 16.58 9.87 1.60
C ILE A 300 18.06 10.22 1.77
N PHE A 301 18.49 10.78 2.90
CA PHE A 301 19.89 11.18 3.07
C PHE A 301 20.85 9.99 3.10
N ILE A 302 20.43 8.84 3.63
CA ILE A 302 21.23 7.61 3.48
C ILE A 302 21.36 7.24 2.00
N PHE A 303 20.27 7.31 1.22
CA PHE A 303 20.32 7.05 -0.22
C PHE A 303 21.26 8.03 -0.95
N LEU A 304 21.16 9.33 -0.67
CA LEU A 304 22.04 10.35 -1.25
C LEU A 304 23.51 10.13 -0.89
N LYS A 305 23.80 9.71 0.34
CA LYS A 305 25.16 9.34 0.76
C LYS A 305 25.70 8.15 -0.03
N LEU A 306 24.86 7.15 -0.25
CA LEU A 306 25.23 5.99 -1.08
C LEU A 306 25.45 6.40 -2.54
N ASP A 307 24.61 7.27 -3.09
CA ASP A 307 24.77 7.76 -4.47
C ASP A 307 26.03 8.64 -4.62
N ALA A 308 26.33 9.51 -3.67
CA ALA A 308 27.55 10.30 -3.67
C ALA A 308 28.83 9.44 -3.68
N ASN A 309 28.80 8.31 -3.01
CA ASN A 309 29.95 7.39 -2.92
C ASN A 309 29.98 6.30 -4.00
N ARG A 310 29.08 6.33 -4.99
CA ARG A 310 28.94 5.26 -5.99
C ARG A 310 30.19 4.99 -6.82
N LEU A 311 31.06 5.97 -6.98
CA LEU A 311 32.33 5.85 -7.75
C LEU A 311 33.46 5.27 -6.88
N ASN A 312 33.34 5.36 -5.57
CA ASN A 312 34.36 4.95 -4.59
C ASN A 312 34.12 3.53 -4.05
N VAL A 313 33.15 2.81 -4.59
CA VAL A 313 32.88 1.42 -4.20
C VAL A 313 33.76 0.53 -5.06
N TRP A 314 34.78 -0.04 -4.46
CA TRP A 314 35.71 -1.05 -5.00
C TRP A 314 35.07 -2.43 -5.01
#